data_8342a63c7b0b3c68b06274277ecb40a1
#
_entry.id   8342a63c7b0b3c68b06274277ecb40a1
#
_cell.length_a   1.000
_cell.length_b   1.000
_cell.length_c   1.000
_cell.angle_alpha   90.00
_cell.angle_beta   90.00
_cell.angle_gamma   90.00
#
_symmetry.space_group_name_H-M   'P 1'
#
loop_
_entity.id
_entity.type
_entity.pdbx_description
1 polymer ?
#
loop_
_entity_poly.entity_id
_entity_poly.type
_entity_poly.pdbx_seq_one_letter_code
_entity_poly.pdbx_strand_id
1 'polypeptide(L)'
;MFDVSRLSAEQRRVVLAGDGPLLVVAGPGSGKTMTLAARIAYLVAARGVTPAAVLAITFTTAAAHTLRRRLYAMLGDPGGAVDVTTFHALGLRIVRHWSDVLGFHGPPIVYGAAATRALLRQAAATVGVDLEHRPLRALATEVEHYRMGSTTTGSSRDGAGQPDGLRTLAEAYESLLLRGNGVDYPAMLTLPLRAFAAHPPALQMCQDAYRAIMADEFQDLSGAEYALLRLLGQRHRNIAVVGDPRQSLYAWRGASIRLFDDFLADFPEAQVLVLEQNFRSTGRLVALANSLGTALGYPRGLWTENPPGQEALLYGAADEEDEASFVAAEITRLSTAGAVDQLGEIAILYRTNTQASAVTAALSARALPSVLLSSDEDNAHTRPWGDHASPAADATGDRVVLTTIHASKGGEWRVVFVVGVEDGLLPHACALQKHPPHLHAAAPAAAEAVTAAAVAPASPTGAASLAEELRIAYVAVTRPRERLYLTYCRTRRRGAWRQPRSPSRFIRVLPDALVRDVP
;
A
#
# COMPACT_ATOMS: atom_id res chain seq x y z
N MET A 1 -11.70 -29.35 6.31
CA MET A 1 -10.73 -29.21 7.41
C MET A 1 -9.46 -28.61 6.81
N PHE A 2 -8.96 -27.52 7.40
CA PHE A 2 -7.75 -26.86 6.93
C PHE A 2 -6.52 -27.75 7.12
N ASP A 3 -5.78 -28.01 6.02
CA ASP A 3 -4.63 -28.92 6.03
C ASP A 3 -3.32 -28.13 5.95
N VAL A 4 -2.58 -28.06 7.06
CA VAL A 4 -1.28 -27.40 7.19
C VAL A 4 -0.18 -28.08 6.35
N SER A 5 -0.37 -29.31 5.88
CA SER A 5 0.62 -30.02 5.08
C SER A 5 0.84 -29.39 3.70
N ARG A 6 -0.15 -28.66 3.19
CA ARG A 6 -0.10 -27.95 1.90
C ARG A 6 0.70 -26.64 1.95
N LEU A 7 1.09 -26.21 3.14
CA LEU A 7 1.88 -24.98 3.32
C LEU A 7 3.37 -25.27 3.13
N SER A 8 4.10 -24.29 2.62
CA SER A 8 5.58 -24.36 2.61
C SER A 8 6.13 -24.42 4.04
N ALA A 9 7.40 -24.80 4.18
CA ALA A 9 8.04 -24.84 5.49
C ALA A 9 8.04 -23.48 6.19
N GLU A 10 8.24 -22.40 5.44
CA GLU A 10 8.21 -21.02 5.96
C GLU A 10 6.80 -20.64 6.41
N GLN A 11 5.80 -20.85 5.57
CA GLN A 11 4.39 -20.57 5.88
C GLN A 11 3.91 -21.38 7.07
N ARG A 12 4.31 -22.65 7.14
CA ARG A 12 3.95 -23.54 8.26
C ARG A 12 4.51 -23.03 9.58
N ARG A 13 5.78 -22.54 9.61
CA ARG A 13 6.35 -21.91 10.81
C ARG A 13 5.52 -20.74 11.29
N VAL A 14 5.06 -19.87 10.40
CA VAL A 14 4.20 -18.73 10.74
C VAL A 14 2.85 -19.21 11.30
N VAL A 15 2.22 -20.17 10.64
CA VAL A 15 0.90 -20.68 11.02
C VAL A 15 0.93 -21.37 12.39
N LEU A 16 1.97 -22.15 12.66
CA LEU A 16 2.15 -22.92 13.89
C LEU A 16 2.86 -22.14 15.01
N ALA A 17 3.30 -20.91 14.76
CA ALA A 17 3.90 -20.07 15.80
C ALA A 17 2.98 -19.99 17.03
N GLY A 18 3.57 -19.99 18.22
CA GLY A 18 2.84 -19.91 19.49
C GLY A 18 2.02 -18.63 19.66
N ASP A 19 1.42 -18.49 20.84
CA ASP A 19 0.83 -17.23 21.25
C ASP A 19 1.94 -16.20 21.52
N GLY A 20 1.64 -14.93 21.34
CA GLY A 20 2.56 -13.83 21.49
C GLY A 20 2.70 -12.98 20.25
N PRO A 21 3.49 -11.90 20.33
CA PRO A 21 3.69 -11.00 19.20
C PRO A 21 4.50 -11.68 18.09
N LEU A 22 4.07 -11.48 16.85
CA LEU A 22 4.69 -12.08 15.67
C LEU A 22 4.84 -11.01 14.57
N LEU A 23 6.07 -10.79 14.13
CA LEU A 23 6.39 -9.98 12.97
C LEU A 23 6.76 -10.89 11.79
N VAL A 24 5.99 -10.85 10.72
CA VAL A 24 6.24 -11.62 9.51
C VAL A 24 6.69 -10.68 8.39
N VAL A 25 7.95 -10.77 8.03
CA VAL A 25 8.51 -10.07 6.87
C VAL A 25 8.33 -10.96 5.65
N ALA A 26 7.47 -10.56 4.73
CA ALA A 26 7.01 -11.44 3.67
C ALA A 26 7.10 -10.77 2.30
N GLY A 27 7.92 -11.32 1.42
CA GLY A 27 8.12 -10.79 0.07
C GLY A 27 6.90 -10.85 -0.84
N PRO A 28 6.94 -10.19 -2.00
CA PRO A 28 5.89 -10.31 -3.02
C PRO A 28 5.75 -11.76 -3.48
N GLY A 29 4.52 -12.20 -3.70
CA GLY A 29 4.25 -13.57 -4.16
C GLY A 29 4.50 -14.69 -3.13
N SER A 30 4.84 -14.37 -1.87
CA SER A 30 5.08 -15.36 -0.80
C SER A 30 3.80 -15.91 -0.16
N GLY A 31 2.63 -15.43 -0.57
CA GLY A 31 1.36 -15.87 -0.02
C GLY A 31 1.02 -15.25 1.34
N LYS A 32 1.44 -13.99 1.61
CA LYS A 32 1.16 -13.24 2.85
C LYS A 32 -0.27 -13.44 3.37
N THR A 33 -1.25 -13.01 2.61
CA THR A 33 -2.68 -13.05 3.00
C THR A 33 -3.19 -14.50 3.16
N MET A 34 -2.66 -15.46 2.38
CA MET A 34 -2.99 -16.88 2.55
C MET A 34 -2.42 -17.41 3.86
N THR A 35 -1.18 -17.09 4.19
CA THR A 35 -0.52 -17.50 5.44
C THR A 35 -1.23 -16.91 6.65
N LEU A 36 -1.67 -15.64 6.55
CA LEU A 36 -2.46 -14.98 7.59
C LEU A 36 -3.82 -15.68 7.80
N ALA A 37 -4.54 -15.96 6.70
CA ALA A 37 -5.80 -16.72 6.76
C ALA A 37 -5.61 -18.12 7.36
N ALA A 38 -4.53 -18.79 6.98
CA ALA A 38 -4.17 -20.10 7.51
C ALA A 38 -3.86 -20.08 9.02
N ARG A 39 -3.16 -19.02 9.49
CA ARG A 39 -2.91 -18.83 10.93
C ARG A 39 -4.23 -18.60 11.70
N ILE A 40 -5.13 -17.76 11.19
CA ILE A 40 -6.45 -17.56 11.78
C ILE A 40 -7.21 -18.89 11.85
N ALA A 41 -7.22 -19.65 10.74
CA ALA A 41 -7.87 -20.95 10.71
C ALA A 41 -7.27 -21.93 11.74
N TYR A 42 -5.96 -21.95 11.91
CA TYR A 42 -5.27 -22.75 12.91
C TYR A 42 -5.66 -22.33 14.34
N LEU A 43 -5.67 -21.02 14.64
CA LEU A 43 -6.06 -20.52 15.97
C LEU A 43 -7.51 -20.92 16.33
N VAL A 44 -8.42 -20.83 15.37
CA VAL A 44 -9.83 -21.20 15.59
C VAL A 44 -9.99 -22.72 15.70
N ALA A 45 -9.51 -23.47 14.69
CA ALA A 45 -9.81 -24.90 14.58
C ALA A 45 -8.96 -25.79 15.50
N ALA A 46 -7.68 -25.42 15.74
CA ALA A 46 -6.74 -26.25 16.47
C ALA A 46 -6.46 -25.72 17.89
N ARG A 47 -6.48 -24.38 18.08
CA ARG A 47 -6.19 -23.77 19.38
C ARG A 47 -7.46 -23.39 20.15
N GLY A 48 -8.64 -23.58 19.57
CA GLY A 48 -9.93 -23.31 20.21
C GLY A 48 -10.22 -21.82 20.48
N VAL A 49 -9.56 -20.91 19.79
CA VAL A 49 -9.85 -19.47 19.91
C VAL A 49 -11.24 -19.21 19.31
N THR A 50 -12.10 -18.57 20.09
CA THR A 50 -13.44 -18.20 19.62
C THR A 50 -13.33 -17.32 18.37
N PRO A 51 -14.00 -17.65 17.25
CA PRO A 51 -13.88 -16.89 16.00
C PRO A 51 -14.13 -15.39 16.15
N ALA A 52 -15.18 -15.00 16.89
CA ALA A 52 -15.51 -13.59 17.15
C ALA A 52 -14.46 -12.87 18.02
N ALA A 53 -13.57 -13.59 18.70
CA ALA A 53 -12.48 -13.03 19.46
C ALA A 53 -11.18 -12.86 18.62
N VAL A 54 -11.24 -13.14 17.31
CA VAL A 54 -10.15 -12.87 16.35
C VAL A 54 -10.50 -11.64 15.53
N LEU A 55 -9.63 -10.63 15.60
CA LEU A 55 -9.68 -9.42 14.78
C LEU A 55 -8.65 -9.52 13.65
N ALA A 56 -9.11 -9.47 12.41
CA ALA A 56 -8.24 -9.43 11.23
C ALA A 56 -8.41 -8.09 10.51
N ILE A 57 -7.33 -7.33 10.41
CA ILE A 57 -7.34 -5.98 9.83
C ILE A 57 -6.58 -6.00 8.51
N THR A 58 -7.20 -5.43 7.48
CA THR A 58 -6.60 -5.27 6.15
C THR A 58 -6.61 -3.81 5.73
N PHE A 59 -5.79 -3.47 4.73
CA PHE A 59 -5.68 -2.10 4.26
C PHE A 59 -6.90 -1.64 3.46
N THR A 60 -7.53 -2.53 2.67
CA THR A 60 -8.68 -2.19 1.80
C THR A 60 -9.89 -3.07 2.09
N THR A 61 -11.08 -2.55 1.78
CA THR A 61 -12.34 -3.30 1.87
C THR A 61 -12.33 -4.54 0.97
N ALA A 62 -11.72 -4.44 -0.22
CA ALA A 62 -11.59 -5.57 -1.14
C ALA A 62 -10.71 -6.69 -0.56
N ALA A 63 -9.58 -6.34 0.08
CA ALA A 63 -8.74 -7.30 0.78
C ALA A 63 -9.49 -7.97 1.95
N ALA A 64 -10.30 -7.20 2.70
CA ALA A 64 -11.15 -7.73 3.75
C ALA A 64 -12.19 -8.73 3.22
N HIS A 65 -12.85 -8.42 2.10
CA HIS A 65 -13.76 -9.36 1.45
C HIS A 65 -13.06 -10.63 0.97
N THR A 66 -11.89 -10.49 0.38
CA THR A 66 -11.08 -11.64 -0.06
C THR A 66 -10.67 -12.52 1.12
N LEU A 67 -10.24 -11.91 2.23
CA LEU A 67 -9.86 -12.63 3.45
C LEU A 67 -11.07 -13.35 4.06
N ARG A 68 -12.26 -12.70 4.13
CA ARG A 68 -13.50 -13.35 4.61
C ARG A 68 -13.85 -14.58 3.77
N ARG A 69 -13.82 -14.47 2.43
CA ARG A 69 -14.10 -15.61 1.55
C ARG A 69 -13.14 -16.77 1.80
N ARG A 70 -11.85 -16.48 1.99
CA ARG A 70 -10.83 -17.50 2.29
C ARG A 70 -11.08 -18.18 3.62
N LEU A 71 -11.39 -17.40 4.67
CA LEU A 71 -11.71 -17.95 6.00
C LEU A 71 -12.97 -18.81 5.97
N TYR A 72 -14.00 -18.37 5.26
CA TYR A 72 -15.20 -19.17 5.05
C TYR A 72 -14.92 -20.49 4.31
N ALA A 73 -14.08 -20.45 3.27
CA ALA A 73 -13.66 -21.63 2.53
C ALA A 73 -12.86 -22.63 3.40
N MET A 74 -12.09 -22.14 4.38
CA MET A 74 -11.26 -22.96 5.27
C MET A 74 -12.03 -23.53 6.46
N LEU A 75 -12.96 -22.77 7.03
CA LEU A 75 -13.58 -23.03 8.32
C LEU A 75 -15.11 -23.20 8.25
N GLY A 76 -15.76 -22.86 7.13
CA GLY A 76 -17.22 -22.76 7.08
C GLY A 76 -17.77 -21.59 7.91
N ASP A 77 -18.91 -21.78 8.58
CA ASP A 77 -19.58 -20.76 9.41
C ASP A 77 -18.68 -20.14 10.50
N PRO A 78 -17.82 -20.90 11.22
CA PRO A 78 -16.85 -20.29 12.12
C PRO A 78 -15.94 -19.25 11.46
N GLY A 79 -15.57 -19.44 10.20
CA GLY A 79 -14.78 -18.46 9.42
C GLY A 79 -15.55 -17.17 9.14
N GLY A 80 -16.87 -17.26 8.99
CA GLY A 80 -17.76 -16.11 8.83
C GLY A 80 -17.91 -15.26 10.11
N ALA A 81 -17.66 -15.85 11.28
CA ALA A 81 -17.74 -15.18 12.57
C ALA A 81 -16.45 -14.45 12.97
N VAL A 82 -15.35 -14.60 12.23
CA VAL A 82 -14.11 -13.82 12.43
C VAL A 82 -14.36 -12.36 12.07
N ASP A 83 -13.97 -11.44 12.96
CA ASP A 83 -14.10 -10.00 12.69
C ASP A 83 -13.02 -9.52 11.71
N VAL A 84 -13.35 -9.51 10.43
CA VAL A 84 -12.45 -9.03 9.37
C VAL A 84 -12.86 -7.62 8.97
N THR A 85 -11.97 -6.64 9.09
CA THR A 85 -12.31 -5.22 8.90
C THR A 85 -11.11 -4.42 8.36
N THR A 86 -11.31 -3.12 8.10
CA THR A 86 -10.23 -2.15 7.88
C THR A 86 -10.06 -1.27 9.12
N PHE A 87 -8.90 -0.59 9.27
CA PHE A 87 -8.67 0.33 10.39
C PHE A 87 -9.75 1.41 10.49
N HIS A 88 -10.13 2.02 9.38
CA HIS A 88 -11.15 3.07 9.35
C HIS A 88 -12.54 2.53 9.74
N ALA A 89 -12.92 1.37 9.25
CA ALA A 89 -14.21 0.76 9.61
C ALA A 89 -14.26 0.36 11.10
N LEU A 90 -13.15 -0.17 11.64
CA LEU A 90 -13.01 -0.44 13.07
C LEU A 90 -13.09 0.86 13.87
N GLY A 91 -12.36 1.88 13.47
CA GLY A 91 -12.37 3.17 14.14
C GLY A 91 -13.75 3.83 14.14
N LEU A 92 -14.45 3.83 13.01
CA LEU A 92 -15.82 4.34 12.94
C LEU A 92 -16.77 3.57 13.86
N ARG A 93 -16.62 2.25 13.99
CA ARG A 93 -17.42 1.43 14.92
C ARG A 93 -17.16 1.83 16.36
N ILE A 94 -15.90 2.07 16.74
CA ILE A 94 -15.53 2.55 18.07
C ILE A 94 -16.11 3.95 18.32
N VAL A 95 -15.95 4.89 17.37
CA VAL A 95 -16.49 6.25 17.48
C VAL A 95 -18.00 6.26 17.65
N ARG A 96 -18.72 5.43 16.92
CA ARG A 96 -20.18 5.31 17.04
C ARG A 96 -20.63 4.72 18.38
N HIS A 97 -19.87 3.77 18.89
CA HIS A 97 -20.18 3.15 20.18
C HIS A 97 -19.94 4.11 21.37
N TRP A 98 -18.93 4.97 21.26
CA TRP A 98 -18.53 5.93 22.29
C TRP A 98 -18.82 7.39 21.87
N SER A 99 -19.88 7.58 21.08
CA SER A 99 -20.22 8.89 20.50
C SER A 99 -20.48 9.96 21.55
N ASP A 100 -21.17 9.64 22.63
CA ASP A 100 -21.46 10.51 23.76
C ASP A 100 -20.20 10.92 24.52
N VAL A 101 -19.26 10.00 24.78
CA VAL A 101 -17.96 10.31 25.41
C VAL A 101 -17.14 11.28 24.55
N LEU A 102 -17.30 11.19 23.22
CA LEU A 102 -16.63 12.04 22.24
C LEU A 102 -17.37 13.38 21.98
N GLY A 103 -18.50 13.61 22.65
CA GLY A 103 -19.28 14.85 22.55
C GLY A 103 -20.22 14.92 21.34
N PHE A 104 -20.54 13.79 20.71
CA PHE A 104 -21.53 13.72 19.64
C PHE A 104 -22.96 13.59 20.22
N HIS A 105 -23.94 14.09 19.46
CA HIS A 105 -25.36 13.99 19.81
C HIS A 105 -26.02 12.70 19.30
N GLY A 106 -25.27 11.59 19.26
CA GLY A 106 -25.67 10.29 18.72
C GLY A 106 -24.63 9.77 17.71
N PRO A 107 -24.91 8.64 17.03
CA PRO A 107 -23.94 8.07 16.08
C PRO A 107 -23.59 9.07 14.98
N PRO A 108 -22.30 9.44 14.83
CA PRO A 108 -21.91 10.44 13.86
C PRO A 108 -22.05 9.93 12.42
N ILE A 109 -22.30 10.87 11.50
CA ILE A 109 -22.34 10.63 10.07
C ILE A 109 -20.98 10.88 9.43
N VAL A 110 -20.66 10.07 8.39
CA VAL A 110 -19.40 10.22 7.67
C VAL A 110 -19.54 11.30 6.62
N TYR A 111 -18.68 12.31 6.69
CA TYR A 111 -18.63 13.40 5.73
C TYR A 111 -17.70 13.04 4.56
N GLY A 112 -18.25 13.12 3.35
CA GLY A 112 -17.48 12.95 2.12
C GLY A 112 -16.66 14.19 1.76
N ALA A 113 -15.78 14.06 0.79
CA ALA A 113 -14.81 15.08 0.42
C ALA A 113 -15.40 16.44 0.03
N ALA A 114 -16.61 16.50 -0.53
CA ALA A 114 -17.26 17.77 -0.83
C ALA A 114 -17.63 18.53 0.45
N ALA A 115 -18.21 17.83 1.43
CA ALA A 115 -18.60 18.38 2.72
C ALA A 115 -17.36 18.79 3.53
N THR A 116 -16.33 17.94 3.62
CA THR A 116 -15.09 18.25 4.33
C THR A 116 -14.38 19.46 3.74
N ARG A 117 -14.32 19.59 2.41
CA ARG A 117 -13.78 20.80 1.75
C ARG A 117 -14.59 22.06 2.04
N ALA A 118 -15.92 21.96 2.10
CA ALA A 118 -16.77 23.10 2.46
C ALA A 118 -16.53 23.55 3.90
N LEU A 119 -16.45 22.60 4.85
CA LEU A 119 -16.14 22.89 6.25
C LEU A 119 -14.73 23.47 6.43
N LEU A 120 -13.73 22.94 5.71
CA LEU A 120 -12.37 23.48 5.78
C LEU A 120 -12.30 24.93 5.25
N ARG A 121 -13.05 25.23 4.18
CA ARG A 121 -13.16 26.60 3.67
C ARG A 121 -13.82 27.53 4.69
N GLN A 122 -14.86 27.06 5.36
CA GLN A 122 -15.53 27.80 6.44
C GLN A 122 -14.59 28.02 7.63
N ALA A 123 -13.86 27.00 8.07
CA ALA A 123 -12.86 27.12 9.13
C ALA A 123 -11.77 28.12 8.76
N ALA A 124 -11.23 28.05 7.53
CA ALA A 124 -10.21 28.97 7.03
C ALA A 124 -10.70 30.43 7.06
N ALA A 125 -11.93 30.68 6.64
CA ALA A 125 -12.55 32.00 6.70
C ALA A 125 -12.72 32.49 8.16
N THR A 126 -13.09 31.59 9.08
CA THR A 126 -13.26 31.94 10.51
C THR A 126 -11.95 32.33 11.16
N VAL A 127 -10.83 31.71 10.81
CA VAL A 127 -9.51 32.00 11.40
C VAL A 127 -8.66 32.95 10.55
N GLY A 128 -9.20 33.49 9.45
CA GLY A 128 -8.53 34.49 8.62
C GLY A 128 -7.42 33.96 7.74
N VAL A 129 -7.48 32.67 7.34
CA VAL A 129 -6.51 32.08 6.40
C VAL A 129 -6.82 32.54 4.98
N ASP A 130 -5.84 33.14 4.32
CA ASP A 130 -5.95 33.56 2.93
C ASP A 130 -5.87 32.35 1.96
N LEU A 131 -6.98 32.08 1.27
CA LEU A 131 -7.09 30.99 0.29
C LEU A 131 -6.66 31.41 -1.13
N GLU A 132 -6.42 32.68 -1.40
CA GLU A 132 -5.90 33.14 -2.70
C GLU A 132 -4.45 32.72 -2.89
N HIS A 133 -3.66 32.77 -1.81
CA HIS A 133 -2.24 32.39 -1.81
C HIS A 133 -1.98 30.96 -1.32
N ARG A 134 -2.95 30.29 -0.70
CA ARG A 134 -2.85 28.92 -0.20
C ARG A 134 -3.98 28.04 -0.77
N PRO A 135 -3.70 27.18 -1.79
CA PRO A 135 -4.70 26.31 -2.37
C PRO A 135 -5.35 25.40 -1.30
N LEU A 136 -6.68 25.34 -1.29
CA LEU A 136 -7.46 24.57 -0.31
C LEU A 136 -7.02 23.09 -0.22
N ARG A 137 -6.57 22.51 -1.35
CA ARG A 137 -6.05 21.12 -1.39
C ARG A 137 -4.77 20.97 -0.56
N ALA A 138 -3.84 21.91 -0.67
CA ALA A 138 -2.60 21.88 0.13
C ALA A 138 -2.91 22.04 1.61
N LEU A 139 -3.81 22.98 1.93
CA LEU A 139 -4.25 23.24 3.30
C LEU A 139 -4.95 22.00 3.92
N ALA A 140 -5.77 21.29 3.14
CA ALA A 140 -6.41 20.05 3.58
C ALA A 140 -5.37 18.98 3.96
N THR A 141 -4.34 18.81 3.15
CA THR A 141 -3.25 17.87 3.42
C THR A 141 -2.46 18.27 4.68
N GLU A 142 -2.17 19.56 4.87
CA GLU A 142 -1.47 20.05 6.05
C GLU A 142 -2.28 19.82 7.34
N VAL A 143 -3.59 20.13 7.32
CA VAL A 143 -4.51 19.91 8.46
C VAL A 143 -4.63 18.41 8.77
N GLU A 144 -4.73 17.56 7.73
CA GLU A 144 -4.77 16.11 7.90
C GLU A 144 -3.49 15.59 8.57
N HIS A 145 -2.31 15.96 8.07
CA HIS A 145 -1.04 15.56 8.65
C HIS A 145 -0.89 16.04 10.09
N TYR A 146 -1.30 17.29 10.37
CA TYR A 146 -1.27 17.82 11.72
C TYR A 146 -2.13 16.98 12.67
N ARG A 147 -3.38 16.70 12.30
CA ARG A 147 -4.33 15.92 13.12
C ARG A 147 -3.86 14.49 13.36
N MET A 148 -3.31 13.85 12.33
CA MET A 148 -2.77 12.50 12.43
C MET A 148 -1.49 12.44 13.27
N GLY A 149 -0.63 13.43 13.21
CA GLY A 149 0.61 13.51 13.99
C GLY A 149 0.39 13.85 15.47
N SER A 150 -0.58 14.70 15.80
CA SER A 150 -0.84 15.13 17.17
C SER A 150 -1.37 14.02 18.09
N THR A 151 -1.89 12.92 17.54
CA THR A 151 -2.45 11.80 18.30
C THR A 151 -1.45 10.67 18.58
N THR A 152 -0.33 10.62 17.85
CA THR A 152 0.62 9.51 17.92
C THR A 152 1.77 9.71 18.89
N THR A 153 2.06 10.96 19.24
CA THR A 153 3.10 11.29 20.21
C THR A 153 2.44 11.73 21.50
N GLY A 154 2.37 10.84 22.48
CA GLY A 154 2.11 11.20 23.89
C GLY A 154 3.24 12.04 24.51
N SER A 155 4.25 12.40 23.75
CA SER A 155 5.21 13.44 24.05
C SER A 155 4.76 14.70 23.31
N SER A 156 4.38 15.71 24.07
CA SER A 156 4.46 17.09 23.66
C SER A 156 5.87 17.38 23.11
N ARG A 157 6.13 16.99 21.85
CA ARG A 157 7.05 17.77 21.07
C ARG A 157 6.30 19.06 20.81
N ASP A 158 6.43 19.98 21.74
CA ASP A 158 6.26 21.39 21.49
C ASP A 158 6.96 21.63 20.16
N GLY A 159 6.14 21.72 19.10
CA GLY A 159 6.63 22.03 17.77
C GLY A 159 7.15 23.47 17.79
N ALA A 160 8.34 23.65 18.32
CA ALA A 160 9.12 24.85 18.10
C ALA A 160 9.32 24.96 16.59
N GLY A 161 8.35 25.57 15.88
CA GLY A 161 8.39 25.82 14.45
C GLY A 161 7.11 25.58 13.64
N GLN A 162 6.02 25.01 14.20
CA GLN A 162 4.74 24.98 13.47
C GLN A 162 3.98 26.30 13.68
N PRO A 163 3.48 26.93 12.61
CA PRO A 163 2.74 28.19 12.76
C PRO A 163 1.49 27.98 13.61
N ASP A 164 1.29 28.80 14.64
CA ASP A 164 0.08 28.81 15.51
C ASP A 164 -1.23 28.78 14.69
N GLY A 165 -1.21 29.29 13.47
CA GLY A 165 -2.33 29.32 12.56
C GLY A 165 -2.82 27.94 12.08
N LEU A 166 -1.94 26.92 11.95
CA LEU A 166 -2.37 25.58 11.50
C LEU A 166 -3.12 24.84 12.61
N ARG A 167 -2.66 24.98 13.86
CA ARG A 167 -3.36 24.43 15.02
C ARG A 167 -4.74 25.04 15.16
N THR A 168 -4.82 26.38 15.15
CA THR A 168 -6.09 27.12 15.26
C THR A 168 -7.07 26.73 14.15
N LEU A 169 -6.57 26.53 12.92
CA LEU A 169 -7.38 26.07 11.80
C LEU A 169 -7.90 24.65 12.01
N ALA A 170 -7.04 23.72 12.46
CA ALA A 170 -7.43 22.35 12.72
C ALA A 170 -8.50 22.24 13.82
N GLU A 171 -8.34 23.01 14.91
CA GLU A 171 -9.30 23.09 16.00
C GLU A 171 -10.64 23.69 15.53
N ALA A 172 -10.62 24.75 14.74
CA ALA A 172 -11.83 25.34 14.14
C ALA A 172 -12.55 24.34 13.22
N TYR A 173 -11.81 23.63 12.40
CA TYR A 173 -12.33 22.60 11.51
C TYR A 173 -12.97 21.44 12.30
N GLU A 174 -12.28 20.91 13.32
CA GLU A 174 -12.82 19.85 14.19
C GLU A 174 -14.09 20.30 14.93
N SER A 175 -14.14 21.54 15.40
CA SER A 175 -15.33 22.12 16.01
C SER A 175 -16.52 22.16 15.04
N LEU A 176 -16.29 22.47 13.77
CA LEU A 176 -17.34 22.43 12.74
C LEU A 176 -17.83 21.01 12.46
N LEU A 177 -16.93 20.03 12.39
CA LEU A 177 -17.28 18.61 12.25
C LEU A 177 -18.16 18.16 13.41
N LEU A 178 -17.74 18.44 14.65
CA LEU A 178 -18.48 18.03 15.85
C LEU A 178 -19.86 18.66 15.92
N ARG A 179 -19.98 19.99 15.64
CA ARG A 179 -21.29 20.68 15.57
C ARG A 179 -22.22 20.08 14.51
N GLY A 180 -21.67 19.61 13.39
CA GLY A 180 -22.41 18.92 12.34
C GLY A 180 -22.71 17.45 12.64
N ASN A 181 -22.39 16.95 13.83
CA ASN A 181 -22.43 15.54 14.20
C ASN A 181 -21.74 14.65 13.16
N GLY A 182 -20.62 15.11 12.62
CA GLY A 182 -19.92 14.53 11.50
C GLY A 182 -18.50 14.06 11.84
N VAL A 183 -18.05 13.04 11.13
CA VAL A 183 -16.65 12.59 11.13
C VAL A 183 -16.12 12.55 9.70
N ASP A 184 -14.87 12.90 9.55
CA ASP A 184 -14.12 12.70 8.32
C ASP A 184 -13.19 11.48 8.42
N TYR A 185 -12.48 11.18 7.36
CA TYR A 185 -11.62 10.02 7.28
C TYR A 185 -10.52 10.00 8.38
N PRO A 186 -9.73 11.07 8.58
CA PRO A 186 -8.76 11.13 9.68
C PRO A 186 -9.39 10.96 11.07
N ALA A 187 -10.59 11.53 11.29
CA ALA A 187 -11.27 11.42 12.58
C ALA A 187 -11.62 9.98 12.95
N MET A 188 -11.86 9.10 11.96
CA MET A 188 -12.11 7.68 12.25
C MET A 188 -10.93 6.98 12.92
N LEU A 189 -9.72 7.49 12.77
CA LEU A 189 -8.51 6.95 13.41
C LEU A 189 -8.13 7.73 14.67
N THR A 190 -8.28 9.04 14.67
CA THR A 190 -7.84 9.89 15.78
C THR A 190 -8.82 9.91 16.94
N LEU A 191 -10.12 9.86 16.68
CA LEU A 191 -11.14 9.86 17.74
C LEU A 191 -11.15 8.58 18.60
N PRO A 192 -10.95 7.36 18.06
CA PRO A 192 -10.76 6.17 18.90
C PRO A 192 -9.62 6.33 19.90
N LEU A 193 -8.48 6.88 19.47
CA LEU A 193 -7.33 7.12 20.34
C LEU A 193 -7.65 8.14 21.43
N ARG A 194 -8.40 9.21 21.11
CA ARG A 194 -8.91 10.18 22.10
C ARG A 194 -9.90 9.53 23.07
N ALA A 195 -10.82 8.69 22.56
CA ALA A 195 -11.77 7.96 23.42
C ALA A 195 -11.05 7.05 24.42
N PHE A 196 -10.04 6.32 23.97
CA PHE A 196 -9.24 5.45 24.82
C PHE A 196 -8.43 6.21 25.88
N ALA A 197 -7.94 7.39 25.55
CA ALA A 197 -7.23 8.25 26.50
C ALA A 197 -8.16 8.90 27.53
N ALA A 198 -9.34 9.36 27.10
CA ALA A 198 -10.31 10.03 27.96
C ALA A 198 -11.15 9.05 28.80
N HIS A 199 -11.38 7.85 28.28
CA HIS A 199 -12.25 6.84 28.89
C HIS A 199 -11.62 5.43 28.81
N PRO A 200 -10.73 5.07 29.75
CA PRO A 200 -10.03 3.79 29.76
C PRO A 200 -10.92 2.55 29.61
N PRO A 201 -12.17 2.50 30.12
CA PRO A 201 -13.08 1.38 29.88
C PRO A 201 -13.38 1.13 28.40
N ALA A 202 -13.29 2.15 27.53
CA ALA A 202 -13.46 1.97 26.08
C ALA A 202 -12.35 1.10 25.49
N LEU A 203 -11.10 1.34 25.87
CA LEU A 203 -9.99 0.51 25.46
C LEU A 203 -10.12 -0.92 26.03
N GLN A 204 -10.45 -1.02 27.32
CA GLN A 204 -10.57 -2.30 28.00
C GLN A 204 -11.64 -3.18 27.34
N MET A 205 -12.80 -2.63 26.99
CA MET A 205 -13.85 -3.35 26.28
C MET A 205 -13.36 -3.92 24.94
N CYS A 206 -12.62 -3.11 24.15
CA CYS A 206 -12.07 -3.58 22.88
C CYS A 206 -11.00 -4.66 23.09
N GLN A 207 -10.16 -4.53 24.10
CA GLN A 207 -9.14 -5.52 24.46
C GLN A 207 -9.76 -6.83 24.97
N ASP A 208 -10.88 -6.77 25.68
CA ASP A 208 -11.62 -7.96 26.15
C ASP A 208 -12.30 -8.69 25.00
N ALA A 209 -12.74 -7.95 23.98
CA ALA A 209 -13.39 -8.54 22.81
C ALA A 209 -12.40 -9.35 21.94
N TYR A 210 -11.13 -8.94 21.85
CA TYR A 210 -10.18 -9.53 20.91
C TYR A 210 -9.01 -10.23 21.61
N ARG A 211 -8.97 -11.56 21.49
CA ARG A 211 -7.90 -12.43 22.02
C ARG A 211 -6.72 -12.58 21.07
N ALA A 212 -6.95 -12.40 19.77
CA ALA A 212 -5.92 -12.47 18.76
C ALA A 212 -6.16 -11.38 17.72
N ILE A 213 -5.11 -10.68 17.32
CA ILE A 213 -5.16 -9.58 16.34
C ILE A 213 -4.20 -9.87 15.22
N MET A 214 -4.66 -9.76 13.97
CA MET A 214 -3.90 -9.98 12.75
C MET A 214 -3.96 -8.74 11.88
N ALA A 215 -2.82 -8.19 11.45
CA ALA A 215 -2.78 -7.06 10.53
C ALA A 215 -1.98 -7.43 9.27
N ASP A 216 -2.61 -7.26 8.11
CA ASP A 216 -1.99 -7.42 6.79
C ASP A 216 -1.47 -6.07 6.27
N GLU A 217 -0.51 -6.10 5.33
CA GLU A 217 0.11 -4.92 4.71
C GLU A 217 0.68 -3.91 5.72
N PHE A 218 1.38 -4.41 6.74
CA PHE A 218 1.89 -3.62 7.86
C PHE A 218 2.75 -2.42 7.45
N GLN A 219 3.46 -2.49 6.32
CA GLN A 219 4.29 -1.41 5.78
C GLN A 219 3.51 -0.18 5.31
N ASP A 220 2.19 -0.28 5.19
CA ASP A 220 1.34 0.82 4.71
C ASP A 220 0.62 1.56 5.84
N LEU A 221 0.80 1.14 7.08
CA LEU A 221 0.16 1.76 8.22
C LEU A 221 0.71 3.16 8.47
N SER A 222 -0.19 4.07 8.78
CA SER A 222 0.13 5.36 9.39
C SER A 222 0.43 5.21 10.89
N GLY A 223 1.05 6.22 11.48
CA GLY A 223 1.29 6.24 12.92
C GLY A 223 0.02 6.10 13.77
N ALA A 224 -1.11 6.67 13.33
CA ALA A 224 -2.39 6.55 14.04
C ALA A 224 -2.96 5.13 13.96
N GLU A 225 -2.88 4.47 12.80
CA GLU A 225 -3.29 3.07 12.64
C GLU A 225 -2.43 2.15 13.48
N TYR A 226 -1.12 2.38 13.51
CA TYR A 226 -0.22 1.63 14.38
C TYR A 226 -0.50 1.86 15.87
N ALA A 227 -0.74 3.11 16.28
CA ALA A 227 -1.09 3.42 17.67
C ALA A 227 -2.38 2.69 18.11
N LEU A 228 -3.39 2.64 17.23
CA LEU A 228 -4.62 1.89 17.48
C LEU A 228 -4.33 0.39 17.60
N LEU A 229 -3.58 -0.18 16.66
CA LEU A 229 -3.19 -1.59 16.65
C LEU A 229 -2.42 -1.96 17.92
N ARG A 230 -1.45 -1.15 18.31
CA ARG A 230 -0.62 -1.33 19.51
C ARG A 230 -1.47 -1.34 20.78
N LEU A 231 -2.35 -0.34 20.96
CA LEU A 231 -3.22 -0.25 22.13
C LEU A 231 -4.14 -1.47 22.26
N LEU A 232 -4.73 -1.92 21.16
CA LEU A 232 -5.59 -3.11 21.16
C LEU A 232 -4.79 -4.38 21.49
N GLY A 233 -3.55 -4.50 20.97
CA GLY A 233 -2.71 -5.68 21.16
C GLY A 233 -2.03 -5.78 22.53
N GLN A 234 -1.93 -4.70 23.30
CA GLN A 234 -1.12 -4.65 24.52
C GLN A 234 -1.55 -5.64 25.60
N ARG A 235 -2.84 -5.93 25.74
CA ARG A 235 -3.35 -6.74 26.86
C ARG A 235 -3.08 -8.22 26.68
N HIS A 236 -3.47 -8.80 25.55
CA HIS A 236 -3.30 -10.23 25.28
C HIS A 236 -2.00 -10.56 24.58
N ARG A 237 -1.31 -9.57 24.00
CA ARG A 237 -0.05 -9.66 23.28
C ARG A 237 -0.03 -10.72 22.16
N ASN A 238 -1.18 -11.30 21.81
CA ASN A 238 -1.32 -12.24 20.70
C ASN A 238 -1.66 -11.45 19.42
N ILE A 239 -0.64 -10.80 18.89
CA ILE A 239 -0.71 -9.90 17.75
C ILE A 239 0.26 -10.37 16.66
N ALA A 240 -0.21 -10.55 15.44
CA ALA A 240 0.62 -10.88 14.29
C ALA A 240 0.49 -9.81 13.21
N VAL A 241 1.61 -9.26 12.80
CA VAL A 241 1.69 -8.29 11.70
C VAL A 241 2.46 -8.88 10.54
N VAL A 242 1.95 -8.68 9.32
CA VAL A 242 2.56 -9.20 8.09
C VAL A 242 2.77 -8.06 7.11
N GLY A 243 3.98 -7.93 6.58
CA GLY A 243 4.29 -6.86 5.63
C GLY A 243 5.59 -7.05 4.87
N ASP A 244 5.80 -6.21 3.87
CA ASP A 244 7.04 -6.11 3.09
C ASP A 244 7.52 -4.66 3.06
N PRO A 245 8.58 -4.29 3.79
CA PRO A 245 9.07 -2.91 3.80
C PRO A 245 9.54 -2.41 2.43
N ARG A 246 9.85 -3.33 1.48
CA ARG A 246 10.20 -2.99 0.09
C ARG A 246 8.98 -2.53 -0.72
N GLN A 247 7.76 -2.80 -0.27
CA GLN A 247 6.51 -2.44 -0.93
C GLN A 247 5.78 -1.27 -0.25
N SER A 248 6.45 -0.51 0.62
CA SER A 248 5.88 0.69 1.25
C SER A 248 5.83 1.84 0.23
N LEU A 249 4.63 2.21 -0.22
CA LEU A 249 4.38 3.21 -1.27
C LEU A 249 3.60 4.43 -0.78
N TYR A 250 3.15 4.44 0.47
CA TYR A 250 2.21 5.45 0.99
C TYR A 250 2.84 6.38 2.04
N ALA A 251 4.14 6.68 1.90
CA ALA A 251 4.82 7.63 2.79
C ALA A 251 4.14 9.01 2.79
N TRP A 252 3.58 9.44 1.66
CA TRP A 252 2.81 10.67 1.53
C TRP A 252 1.48 10.68 2.32
N ARG A 253 0.99 9.50 2.74
CA ARG A 253 -0.17 9.32 3.65
C ARG A 253 0.26 9.11 5.11
N GLY A 254 1.53 9.26 5.42
CA GLY A 254 2.07 9.03 6.76
C GLY A 254 2.46 7.58 7.07
N ALA A 255 2.47 6.69 6.06
CA ALA A 255 3.04 5.35 6.22
C ALA A 255 4.55 5.43 6.49
N SER A 256 5.05 4.58 7.37
CA SER A 256 6.47 4.59 7.76
C SER A 256 7.01 3.18 7.92
N ILE A 257 8.12 2.90 7.24
CA ILE A 257 8.86 1.64 7.43
C ILE A 257 9.46 1.51 8.83
N ARG A 258 9.61 2.64 9.58
CA ARG A 258 10.06 2.62 10.97
C ARG A 258 9.10 1.86 11.90
N LEU A 259 7.84 1.69 11.49
CA LEU A 259 6.87 0.95 12.28
C LEU A 259 7.29 -0.51 12.52
N PHE A 260 8.17 -1.08 11.69
CA PHE A 260 8.75 -2.40 11.94
C PHE A 260 9.67 -2.38 13.18
N ASP A 261 10.49 -1.33 13.33
CA ASP A 261 11.36 -1.14 14.49
C ASP A 261 10.54 -0.75 15.72
N ASP A 262 9.56 0.13 15.55
CA ASP A 262 8.65 0.54 16.62
C ASP A 262 7.87 -0.68 17.16
N PHE A 263 7.44 -1.60 16.29
CA PHE A 263 6.78 -2.84 16.70
C PHE A 263 7.71 -3.73 17.57
N LEU A 264 8.96 -3.86 17.19
CA LEU A 264 9.95 -4.64 17.97
C LEU A 264 10.32 -3.94 19.29
N ALA A 265 10.27 -2.61 19.33
CA ALA A 265 10.46 -1.85 20.56
C ALA A 265 9.27 -1.98 21.53
N ASP A 266 8.02 -1.93 21.00
CA ASP A 266 6.80 -2.09 21.80
C ASP A 266 6.55 -3.55 22.23
N PHE A 267 7.04 -4.51 21.44
CA PHE A 267 6.90 -5.95 21.65
C PHE A 267 8.27 -6.65 21.56
N PRO A 268 9.18 -6.44 22.54
CA PRO A 268 10.55 -6.96 22.47
C PRO A 268 10.65 -8.49 22.47
N GLU A 269 9.61 -9.19 22.90
CA GLU A 269 9.50 -10.66 22.83
C GLU A 269 8.97 -11.15 21.46
N ALA A 270 8.74 -10.25 20.52
CA ALA A 270 8.17 -10.63 19.23
C ALA A 270 9.05 -11.62 18.47
N GLN A 271 8.45 -12.71 18.03
CA GLN A 271 9.10 -13.62 17.11
C GLN A 271 9.11 -12.99 15.71
N VAL A 272 10.28 -12.97 15.07
CA VAL A 272 10.42 -12.49 13.69
C VAL A 272 10.57 -13.69 12.76
N LEU A 273 9.65 -13.81 11.80
CA LEU A 273 9.67 -14.85 10.77
C LEU A 273 9.70 -14.22 9.37
N VAL A 274 10.32 -14.92 8.43
CA VAL A 274 10.49 -14.44 7.05
C VAL A 274 9.85 -15.41 6.09
N LEU A 275 9.17 -14.88 5.05
CA LEU A 275 8.65 -15.62 3.91
C LEU A 275 9.39 -15.16 2.65
N GLU A 276 10.34 -15.95 2.17
CA GLU A 276 11.20 -15.65 1.02
C GLU A 276 10.79 -16.43 -0.24
N GLN A 277 10.09 -17.54 -0.09
CA GLN A 277 9.61 -18.32 -1.24
C GLN A 277 8.55 -17.56 -2.02
N ASN A 278 8.83 -17.30 -3.30
CA ASN A 278 7.90 -16.67 -4.23
C ASN A 278 7.18 -17.74 -5.06
N PHE A 279 5.85 -17.78 -4.95
CA PHE A 279 4.98 -18.72 -5.69
C PHE A 279 4.36 -18.09 -6.95
N ARG A 280 4.65 -16.80 -7.20
CA ARG A 280 4.02 -16.04 -8.27
C ARG A 280 4.82 -16.06 -9.55
N SER A 281 6.05 -15.61 -9.49
CA SER A 281 6.85 -15.19 -10.65
C SER A 281 7.88 -16.23 -11.05
N THR A 282 8.28 -16.20 -12.33
CA THR A 282 9.38 -17.03 -12.84
C THR A 282 10.72 -16.63 -12.23
N GLY A 283 11.72 -17.52 -12.28
CA GLY A 283 13.02 -17.34 -11.63
C GLY A 283 13.76 -16.08 -12.07
N ARG A 284 13.76 -15.73 -13.37
CA ARG A 284 14.41 -14.51 -13.87
C ARG A 284 13.73 -13.22 -13.36
N LEU A 285 12.40 -13.20 -13.25
CA LEU A 285 11.66 -12.09 -12.66
C LEU A 285 11.95 -11.94 -11.17
N VAL A 286 12.08 -13.06 -10.45
CA VAL A 286 12.50 -13.05 -9.04
C VAL A 286 13.94 -12.52 -8.89
N ALA A 287 14.86 -12.93 -9.75
CA ALA A 287 16.24 -12.43 -9.75
C ALA A 287 16.30 -10.91 -10.03
N LEU A 288 15.47 -10.43 -10.98
CA LEU A 288 15.36 -9.01 -11.30
C LEU A 288 14.78 -8.20 -10.11
N ALA A 289 13.76 -8.71 -9.43
CA ALA A 289 13.23 -8.12 -8.22
C ALA A 289 14.30 -8.06 -7.09
N ASN A 290 15.12 -9.10 -6.95
CA ASN A 290 16.20 -9.14 -5.98
C ASN A 290 17.27 -8.07 -6.23
N SER A 291 17.58 -7.75 -7.49
CA SER A 291 18.52 -6.66 -7.82
C SER A 291 18.03 -5.32 -7.30
N LEU A 292 16.74 -5.00 -7.49
CA LEU A 292 16.14 -3.79 -6.93
C LEU A 292 16.03 -3.87 -5.40
N GLY A 293 15.74 -5.05 -4.84
CA GLY A 293 15.73 -5.27 -3.40
C GLY A 293 17.10 -4.99 -2.77
N THR A 294 18.17 -5.46 -3.39
CA THR A 294 19.55 -5.17 -2.96
C THR A 294 19.86 -3.68 -3.02
N ALA A 295 19.45 -2.99 -4.09
CA ALA A 295 19.62 -1.55 -4.20
C ALA A 295 18.81 -0.76 -3.15
N LEU A 296 17.73 -1.34 -2.62
CA LEU A 296 16.97 -0.81 -1.48
C LEU A 296 17.60 -1.12 -0.11
N GLY A 297 18.73 -1.85 -0.08
CA GLY A 297 19.41 -2.22 1.17
C GLY A 297 18.94 -3.54 1.80
N TYR A 298 18.20 -4.38 1.06
CA TYR A 298 17.72 -5.68 1.52
C TYR A 298 18.56 -6.81 0.91
N PRO A 299 19.58 -7.31 1.61
CA PRO A 299 20.54 -8.29 1.07
C PRO A 299 19.94 -9.69 0.89
N ARG A 300 18.89 -10.01 1.66
CA ARG A 300 18.18 -11.30 1.50
C ARG A 300 17.25 -11.24 0.32
N GLY A 301 17.39 -12.22 -0.57
CA GLY A 301 16.61 -12.34 -1.80
C GLY A 301 15.44 -13.29 -1.65
N LEU A 302 14.48 -13.09 -2.55
CA LEU A 302 13.43 -14.07 -2.81
C LEU A 302 14.01 -15.27 -3.57
N TRP A 303 13.40 -16.42 -3.40
CA TRP A 303 13.69 -17.60 -4.21
C TRP A 303 12.38 -18.23 -4.72
N THR A 304 12.46 -19.03 -5.76
CA THR A 304 11.29 -19.71 -6.34
C THR A 304 11.65 -21.06 -6.93
N GLU A 305 10.70 -21.98 -6.90
CA GLU A 305 10.75 -23.25 -7.62
C GLU A 305 10.09 -23.17 -9.02
N ASN A 306 9.51 -22.01 -9.35
CA ASN A 306 8.94 -21.80 -10.66
C ASN A 306 10.03 -21.85 -11.75
N PRO A 307 9.68 -22.20 -13.00
CA PRO A 307 10.64 -22.22 -14.11
C PRO A 307 11.42 -20.90 -14.24
N PRO A 308 12.62 -20.95 -14.84
CA PRO A 308 13.43 -19.73 -15.04
C PRO A 308 12.68 -18.61 -15.76
N GLY A 309 11.85 -18.93 -16.73
CA GLY A 309 11.09 -17.97 -17.52
C GLY A 309 11.96 -17.22 -18.55
N GLN A 310 11.39 -16.14 -19.11
CA GLN A 310 12.05 -15.29 -20.09
C GLN A 310 12.72 -14.09 -19.42
N GLU A 311 13.68 -13.48 -20.10
CA GLU A 311 14.25 -12.19 -19.74
C GLU A 311 13.19 -11.10 -19.82
N ALA A 312 13.34 -10.04 -19.03
CA ALA A 312 12.56 -8.83 -19.23
C ALA A 312 12.96 -8.19 -20.57
N LEU A 313 12.00 -7.64 -21.29
CA LEU A 313 12.23 -6.98 -22.57
C LEU A 313 12.28 -5.47 -22.36
N LEU A 314 13.33 -4.80 -22.90
CA LEU A 314 13.50 -3.36 -22.84
C LEU A 314 13.34 -2.77 -24.24
N TYR A 315 12.40 -1.85 -24.41
CA TYR A 315 12.16 -1.15 -25.67
C TYR A 315 12.41 0.35 -25.53
N GLY A 316 13.27 0.88 -26.36
CA GLY A 316 13.60 2.31 -26.44
C GLY A 316 12.85 3.02 -27.55
N ALA A 317 11.65 3.51 -27.27
CA ALA A 317 10.80 4.23 -28.20
C ALA A 317 11.36 5.60 -28.61
N ALA A 318 11.02 6.07 -29.80
CA ALA A 318 11.33 7.43 -30.24
C ALA A 318 10.57 8.48 -29.41
N ASP A 319 9.27 8.22 -29.19
CA ASP A 319 8.35 9.08 -28.43
C ASP A 319 7.18 8.27 -27.83
N GLU A 320 6.23 8.97 -27.20
CA GLU A 320 5.06 8.36 -26.54
C GLU A 320 4.08 7.67 -27.49
N GLU A 321 4.00 8.11 -28.74
CA GLU A 321 3.17 7.48 -29.75
C GLU A 321 3.79 6.16 -30.25
N ASP A 322 5.11 6.13 -30.43
CA ASP A 322 5.87 4.92 -30.77
C ASP A 322 5.83 3.91 -29.63
N GLU A 323 6.03 4.36 -28.36
CA GLU A 323 5.90 3.53 -27.16
C GLU A 323 4.54 2.84 -27.11
N ALA A 324 3.46 3.62 -27.26
CA ALA A 324 2.10 3.10 -27.21
C ALA A 324 1.78 2.16 -28.38
N SER A 325 2.30 2.46 -29.58
CA SER A 325 2.14 1.61 -30.76
C SER A 325 2.84 0.25 -30.60
N PHE A 326 4.07 0.25 -30.05
CA PHE A 326 4.80 -0.98 -29.71
C PHE A 326 4.02 -1.82 -28.72
N VAL A 327 3.54 -1.24 -27.61
CA VAL A 327 2.77 -1.96 -26.59
C VAL A 327 1.52 -2.61 -27.20
N ALA A 328 0.76 -1.85 -27.99
CA ALA A 328 -0.47 -2.37 -28.59
C ALA A 328 -0.19 -3.46 -29.65
N ALA A 329 0.90 -3.32 -30.43
CA ALA A 329 1.33 -4.33 -31.38
C ALA A 329 1.77 -5.62 -30.69
N GLU A 330 2.52 -5.52 -29.61
CA GLU A 330 3.02 -6.66 -28.87
C GLU A 330 1.88 -7.41 -28.14
N ILE A 331 0.89 -6.69 -27.60
CA ILE A 331 -0.32 -7.27 -27.04
C ILE A 331 -1.09 -8.06 -28.12
N THR A 332 -1.25 -7.47 -29.31
CA THR A 332 -1.88 -8.17 -30.44
C THR A 332 -1.12 -9.45 -30.78
N ARG A 333 0.22 -9.38 -30.87
CA ARG A 333 1.08 -10.53 -31.15
C ARG A 333 0.92 -11.64 -30.10
N LEU A 334 0.94 -11.28 -28.81
CA LEU A 334 0.79 -12.21 -27.70
C LEU A 334 -0.58 -12.91 -27.73
N SER A 335 -1.64 -12.18 -27.98
CA SER A 335 -3.00 -12.72 -28.07
C SER A 335 -3.14 -13.63 -29.30
N THR A 336 -2.67 -13.20 -30.48
CA THR A 336 -2.75 -14.00 -31.72
C THR A 336 -1.90 -15.27 -31.64
N ALA A 337 -0.77 -15.22 -30.95
CA ALA A 337 0.10 -16.37 -30.73
C ALA A 337 -0.40 -17.34 -29.64
N GLY A 338 -1.54 -17.07 -29.00
CA GLY A 338 -2.05 -17.88 -27.89
C GLY A 338 -1.14 -17.85 -26.64
N ALA A 339 -0.30 -16.82 -26.52
CA ALA A 339 0.58 -16.68 -25.37
C ALA A 339 -0.15 -16.19 -24.11
N VAL A 340 -1.34 -15.66 -24.27
CA VAL A 340 -2.31 -15.31 -23.22
C VAL A 340 -3.68 -15.85 -23.64
N ASP A 341 -4.44 -16.33 -22.68
CA ASP A 341 -5.77 -16.89 -22.92
C ASP A 341 -6.84 -15.80 -22.93
N GLN A 342 -6.61 -14.74 -22.14
CA GLN A 342 -7.51 -13.59 -22.00
C GLN A 342 -6.70 -12.29 -21.93
N LEU A 343 -7.24 -11.20 -22.46
CA LEU A 343 -6.63 -9.87 -22.38
C LEU A 343 -6.53 -9.37 -20.92
N GLY A 344 -7.42 -9.81 -20.03
CA GLY A 344 -7.37 -9.53 -18.60
C GLY A 344 -6.13 -10.06 -17.87
N GLU A 345 -5.37 -10.97 -18.51
CA GLU A 345 -4.07 -11.43 -18.02
C GLU A 345 -2.92 -10.43 -18.28
N ILE A 346 -3.19 -9.34 -18.98
CA ILE A 346 -2.22 -8.30 -19.35
C ILE A 346 -2.51 -7.01 -18.59
N ALA A 347 -1.47 -6.46 -17.96
CA ALA A 347 -1.54 -5.13 -17.36
C ALA A 347 -0.50 -4.18 -17.97
N ILE A 348 -0.90 -2.92 -18.11
CA ILE A 348 -0.02 -1.81 -18.47
C ILE A 348 0.05 -0.88 -17.25
N LEU A 349 1.24 -0.79 -16.68
CA LEU A 349 1.52 -0.01 -15.48
C LEU A 349 2.25 1.28 -15.85
N TYR A 350 1.81 2.39 -15.28
CA TYR A 350 2.42 3.70 -15.47
C TYR A 350 2.56 4.46 -14.16
N ARG A 351 3.47 5.44 -14.13
CA ARG A 351 3.74 6.24 -12.92
C ARG A 351 2.69 7.33 -12.69
N THR A 352 2.21 7.94 -13.75
CA THR A 352 1.26 9.07 -13.70
C THR A 352 0.09 8.86 -14.67
N ASN A 353 -1.11 9.31 -14.29
CA ASN A 353 -2.33 9.15 -15.07
C ASN A 353 -2.26 9.79 -16.48
N THR A 354 -1.39 10.79 -16.67
CA THR A 354 -1.20 11.44 -17.97
C THR A 354 -0.64 10.51 -19.05
N GLN A 355 0.03 9.40 -18.66
CA GLN A 355 0.60 8.43 -19.60
C GLN A 355 -0.47 7.52 -20.21
N ALA A 356 -1.63 7.39 -19.57
CA ALA A 356 -2.68 6.46 -20.00
C ALA A 356 -3.30 6.81 -21.36
N SER A 357 -3.37 8.10 -21.71
CA SER A 357 -4.11 8.57 -22.90
C SER A 357 -3.53 8.04 -24.23
N ALA A 358 -2.20 8.11 -24.41
CA ALA A 358 -1.54 7.61 -25.62
C ALA A 358 -1.73 6.10 -25.76
N VAL A 359 -1.54 5.36 -24.66
CA VAL A 359 -1.69 3.90 -24.63
C VAL A 359 -3.14 3.51 -24.93
N THR A 360 -4.14 4.18 -24.32
CA THR A 360 -5.56 3.92 -24.57
C THR A 360 -5.91 4.16 -26.04
N ALA A 361 -5.40 5.23 -26.64
CA ALA A 361 -5.62 5.53 -28.05
C ALA A 361 -5.03 4.44 -28.97
N ALA A 362 -3.80 3.99 -28.70
CA ALA A 362 -3.15 2.93 -29.48
C ALA A 362 -3.86 1.57 -29.37
N LEU A 363 -4.35 1.20 -28.18
CA LEU A 363 -5.17 0.00 -27.98
C LEU A 363 -6.49 0.09 -28.76
N SER A 364 -7.18 1.23 -28.67
CA SER A 364 -8.43 1.46 -29.38
C SER A 364 -8.26 1.39 -30.90
N ALA A 365 -7.16 1.94 -31.45
CA ALA A 365 -6.83 1.85 -32.86
C ALA A 365 -6.65 0.42 -33.37
N ARG A 366 -6.33 -0.53 -32.48
CA ARG A 366 -6.21 -1.97 -32.79
C ARG A 366 -7.40 -2.81 -32.33
N ALA A 367 -8.51 -2.15 -31.95
CA ALA A 367 -9.69 -2.81 -31.43
C ALA A 367 -9.42 -3.70 -30.20
N LEU A 368 -8.41 -3.38 -29.40
CA LEU A 368 -8.10 -4.08 -28.16
C LEU A 368 -8.91 -3.46 -27.01
N PRO A 369 -9.90 -4.17 -26.45
CA PRO A 369 -10.68 -3.65 -25.33
C PRO A 369 -9.78 -3.47 -24.10
N SER A 370 -9.92 -2.32 -23.45
CA SER A 370 -9.15 -1.98 -22.27
C SER A 370 -10.02 -1.40 -21.16
N VAL A 371 -9.53 -1.47 -19.92
CA VAL A 371 -10.15 -0.89 -18.75
C VAL A 371 -9.13 -0.10 -17.95
N LEU A 372 -9.48 1.15 -17.63
CA LEU A 372 -8.68 1.99 -16.76
C LEU A 372 -9.09 1.74 -15.31
N LEU A 373 -8.17 1.20 -14.53
CA LEU A 373 -8.35 1.08 -13.09
C LEU A 373 -7.75 2.34 -12.44
N SER A 374 -8.62 3.23 -12.00
CA SER A 374 -8.18 4.32 -11.12
C SER A 374 -7.91 3.76 -9.72
N SER A 375 -6.91 4.31 -9.02
CA SER A 375 -6.84 4.13 -7.57
C SER A 375 -8.14 4.67 -6.97
N ASP A 376 -8.67 3.99 -5.96
CA ASP A 376 -9.83 4.49 -5.20
C ASP A 376 -9.65 5.93 -4.69
N GLU A 377 -8.42 6.42 -4.67
CA GLU A 377 -8.02 7.77 -4.28
C GLU A 377 -8.52 8.87 -5.23
N ASP A 378 -8.55 8.64 -6.54
CA ASP A 378 -9.13 9.58 -7.49
C ASP A 378 -10.67 9.61 -7.39
N ASN A 379 -11.29 8.53 -6.90
CA ASN A 379 -12.72 8.37 -6.72
C ASN A 379 -13.18 8.40 -5.25
N ALA A 380 -12.29 8.34 -4.25
CA ALA A 380 -12.65 8.44 -2.83
C ALA A 380 -13.40 9.75 -2.52
N HIS A 381 -13.26 10.74 -3.41
CA HIS A 381 -13.93 12.02 -3.33
C HIS A 381 -15.34 12.05 -3.97
N THR A 382 -15.77 11.00 -4.66
CA THR A 382 -17.01 11.03 -5.45
C THR A 382 -17.96 9.84 -5.25
N ARG A 383 -17.54 8.72 -4.60
CA ARG A 383 -18.40 7.55 -4.35
C ARG A 383 -18.89 7.46 -2.91
N PRO A 384 -20.12 6.95 -2.69
CA PRO A 384 -20.60 6.64 -1.35
C PRO A 384 -19.71 5.57 -0.69
N TRP A 385 -19.45 5.70 0.61
CA TRP A 385 -18.71 4.76 1.41
C TRP A 385 -19.30 3.34 1.33
N GLY A 386 -18.48 2.37 0.94
CA GLY A 386 -18.82 0.95 0.93
C GLY A 386 -18.36 0.15 -0.30
N ASP A 387 -18.18 0.78 -1.45
CA ASP A 387 -17.89 0.11 -2.71
C ASP A 387 -16.43 0.26 -3.18
N HIS A 388 -15.48 0.01 -2.30
CA HIS A 388 -14.06 -0.07 -2.68
C HIS A 388 -13.71 -1.51 -3.07
N ALA A 389 -14.20 -1.94 -4.22
CA ALA A 389 -13.68 -3.13 -4.86
C ALA A 389 -12.38 -2.74 -5.58
N SER A 390 -11.21 -3.17 -5.06
CA SER A 390 -10.10 -3.49 -5.96
C SER A 390 -10.71 -4.47 -6.97
N PRO A 391 -10.69 -4.19 -8.28
CA PRO A 391 -11.23 -5.15 -9.22
C PRO A 391 -10.38 -6.40 -9.11
N ALA A 392 -10.95 -7.45 -8.54
CA ALA A 392 -10.48 -8.79 -8.77
C ALA A 392 -10.42 -8.98 -10.29
N ALA A 393 -9.49 -9.75 -10.80
CA ALA A 393 -9.36 -10.06 -12.22
C ALA A 393 -10.71 -10.47 -12.86
N ASP A 394 -11.61 -11.03 -12.06
CA ASP A 394 -12.98 -11.39 -12.45
C ASP A 394 -13.90 -10.22 -12.82
N ALA A 395 -13.60 -8.99 -12.38
CA ALA A 395 -14.45 -7.82 -12.62
C ALA A 395 -14.10 -7.04 -13.90
N THR A 396 -12.94 -7.32 -14.51
CA THR A 396 -12.45 -6.59 -15.68
C THR A 396 -12.95 -7.15 -17.01
N GLY A 397 -13.49 -8.38 -17.01
CA GLY A 397 -13.83 -9.09 -18.24
C GLY A 397 -12.58 -9.35 -19.11
N ASP A 398 -12.78 -9.70 -20.39
CA ASP A 398 -11.67 -9.88 -21.34
C ASP A 398 -11.14 -8.53 -21.85
N ARG A 399 -10.44 -7.78 -21.00
CA ARG A 399 -9.92 -6.42 -21.27
C ARG A 399 -8.51 -6.26 -20.73
N VAL A 400 -7.64 -5.57 -21.49
CA VAL A 400 -6.32 -5.14 -21.02
C VAL A 400 -6.48 -4.15 -19.86
N VAL A 401 -5.76 -4.40 -18.77
CA VAL A 401 -5.81 -3.56 -17.57
C VAL A 401 -4.80 -2.43 -17.67
N LEU A 402 -5.26 -1.19 -17.55
CA LEU A 402 -4.42 0.01 -17.43
C LEU A 402 -4.53 0.55 -16.01
N THR A 403 -3.39 0.74 -15.34
CA THR A 403 -3.41 1.25 -13.96
C THR A 403 -2.09 1.92 -13.56
N THR A 404 -2.14 2.80 -12.57
CA THR A 404 -0.90 3.30 -11.98
C THR A 404 -0.17 2.19 -11.22
N ILE A 405 1.16 2.31 -11.09
CA ILE A 405 1.96 1.36 -10.28
C ILE A 405 1.42 1.32 -8.83
N HIS A 406 0.99 2.44 -8.28
CA HIS A 406 0.40 2.50 -6.93
C HIS A 406 -0.88 1.67 -6.83
N ALA A 407 -1.81 1.85 -7.77
CA ALA A 407 -3.07 1.12 -7.77
C ALA A 407 -2.92 -0.36 -8.19
N SER A 408 -1.79 -0.75 -8.79
CA SER A 408 -1.47 -2.15 -9.10
C SER A 408 -1.10 -2.98 -7.87
N LYS A 409 -0.91 -2.34 -6.72
CA LYS A 409 -0.56 -3.05 -5.47
C LYS A 409 -1.66 -4.06 -5.11
N GLY A 410 -1.24 -5.28 -4.75
CA GLY A 410 -2.17 -6.40 -4.53
C GLY A 410 -2.58 -7.15 -5.80
N GLY A 411 -2.42 -6.53 -6.99
CA GLY A 411 -2.66 -7.17 -8.28
C GLY A 411 -1.48 -8.03 -8.76
N GLU A 412 -1.78 -8.94 -9.69
CA GLU A 412 -0.79 -9.75 -10.39
C GLU A 412 -1.34 -10.18 -11.75
N TRP A 413 -0.50 -10.17 -12.77
CA TRP A 413 -0.87 -10.49 -14.14
C TRP A 413 0.16 -11.42 -14.79
N ARG A 414 -0.26 -12.18 -15.77
CA ARG A 414 0.65 -13.06 -16.52
C ARG A 414 1.70 -12.25 -17.26
N VAL A 415 1.27 -11.15 -17.89
CA VAL A 415 2.12 -10.23 -18.65
C VAL A 415 1.96 -8.81 -18.12
N VAL A 416 3.07 -8.13 -17.88
CA VAL A 416 3.07 -6.72 -17.42
C VAL A 416 3.95 -5.88 -18.33
N PHE A 417 3.40 -4.77 -18.79
CA PHE A 417 4.13 -3.67 -19.42
C PHE A 417 4.29 -2.55 -18.39
N VAL A 418 5.50 -2.06 -18.20
CA VAL A 418 5.78 -0.86 -17.41
C VAL A 418 6.25 0.22 -18.37
N VAL A 419 5.40 1.21 -18.61
CA VAL A 419 5.66 2.26 -19.60
C VAL A 419 6.24 3.53 -18.96
N GLY A 420 7.11 4.22 -19.69
CA GLY A 420 7.76 5.44 -19.21
C GLY A 420 8.81 5.19 -18.13
N VAL A 421 9.62 4.14 -18.28
CA VAL A 421 10.74 3.84 -17.39
C VAL A 421 11.91 4.76 -17.74
N GLU A 422 11.74 6.05 -17.43
CA GLU A 422 12.69 7.11 -17.75
C GLU A 422 12.83 8.13 -16.60
N ASP A 423 14.01 8.75 -16.48
CA ASP A 423 14.24 9.81 -15.49
C ASP A 423 13.28 10.99 -15.71
N GLY A 424 12.59 11.38 -14.65
CA GLY A 424 11.53 12.39 -14.66
C GLY A 424 10.11 11.85 -14.63
N LEU A 425 9.92 10.55 -14.95
CA LEU A 425 8.67 9.81 -14.72
C LEU A 425 8.85 8.73 -13.66
N LEU A 426 9.78 7.80 -13.85
CA LEU A 426 10.15 6.76 -12.90
C LEU A 426 11.68 6.63 -12.84
N PRO A 427 12.35 7.30 -11.91
CA PRO A 427 11.83 8.12 -10.79
C PRO A 427 11.19 9.44 -11.24
N HIS A 428 10.19 9.88 -10.45
CA HIS A 428 9.47 11.13 -10.72
C HIS A 428 10.38 12.35 -10.55
N ALA A 429 10.15 13.41 -11.36
CA ALA A 429 10.97 14.61 -11.37
C ALA A 429 11.15 15.27 -9.99
N CYS A 430 10.12 15.24 -9.14
CA CYS A 430 10.20 15.80 -7.78
C CYS A 430 11.24 15.06 -6.89
N ALA A 431 11.47 13.78 -7.12
CA ALA A 431 12.48 13.00 -6.39
C ALA A 431 13.91 13.31 -6.91
N LEU A 432 14.04 13.64 -8.20
CA LEU A 432 15.33 13.94 -8.83
C LEU A 432 15.87 15.33 -8.44
N GLN A 433 15.02 16.31 -8.21
CA GLN A 433 15.43 17.69 -7.87
C GLN A 433 16.17 17.78 -6.53
N LYS A 434 16.05 16.78 -5.67
CA LYS A 434 16.68 16.74 -4.34
C LYS A 434 17.98 15.96 -4.28
N HIS A 435 18.37 15.25 -5.35
CA HIS A 435 19.57 14.41 -5.37
C HIS A 435 20.35 14.59 -6.68
N PRO A 436 21.62 15.06 -6.65
CA PRO A 436 22.48 15.09 -7.81
C PRO A 436 22.82 13.67 -8.33
N PRO A 437 23.35 13.51 -9.57
CA PRO A 437 23.36 12.27 -10.35
C PRO A 437 24.22 11.12 -9.82
N HIS A 438 24.85 11.20 -8.66
CA HIS A 438 25.76 10.18 -8.16
C HIS A 438 25.07 9.25 -7.15
N LEU A 439 24.56 8.12 -7.62
CA LEU A 439 24.18 6.98 -6.80
C LEU A 439 25.44 6.17 -6.45
N HIS A 440 26.23 6.64 -5.49
CA HIS A 440 27.10 5.76 -4.72
C HIS A 440 26.35 5.40 -3.44
N ALA A 441 25.70 4.24 -3.44
CA ALA A 441 25.23 3.62 -2.24
C ALA A 441 26.45 3.27 -1.39
N ALA A 442 26.69 4.03 -0.33
CA ALA A 442 27.50 3.55 0.77
C ALA A 442 26.72 2.40 1.41
N ALA A 443 27.17 1.18 1.14
CA ALA A 443 26.70 0.02 1.86
C ALA A 443 27.00 0.19 3.35
N PRO A 444 26.02 0.08 4.27
CA PRO A 444 26.34 -0.08 5.68
C PRO A 444 27.00 -1.44 5.86
N ALA A 445 28.13 -1.47 6.59
CA ALA A 445 28.84 -2.66 6.94
C ALA A 445 27.94 -3.66 7.67
N ALA A 446 28.17 -4.93 7.38
CA ALA A 446 27.49 -6.09 7.91
C ALA A 446 27.04 -5.94 9.37
N ALA A 447 25.73 -6.03 9.58
CA ALA A 447 25.15 -6.37 10.87
C ALA A 447 24.20 -7.55 10.69
N GLU A 448 24.39 -8.52 11.52
CA GLU A 448 23.65 -9.77 11.62
C GLU A 448 22.15 -9.54 11.83
N ALA A 449 21.37 -10.42 11.20
CA ALA A 449 19.95 -10.60 11.43
C ALA A 449 19.02 -9.45 10.96
N VAL A 450 17.82 -9.78 10.75
CA VAL A 450 16.59 -9.10 10.37
C VAL A 450 16.46 -7.60 10.75
N THR A 451 17.20 -7.13 11.76
CA THR A 451 17.22 -5.75 12.25
C THR A 451 17.95 -4.74 11.35
N ALA A 452 18.87 -5.18 10.49
CA ALA A 452 19.58 -4.27 9.58
C ALA A 452 18.74 -3.81 8.37
N ALA A 453 17.61 -4.45 8.11
CA ALA A 453 16.73 -4.14 6.98
C ALA A 453 15.79 -2.93 7.22
N ALA A 454 15.72 -2.42 8.45
CA ALA A 454 14.75 -1.40 8.83
C ALA A 454 15.31 0.03 8.90
N VAL A 455 16.62 0.25 8.80
CA VAL A 455 17.24 1.54 9.09
C VAL A 455 17.84 2.21 7.86
N ALA A 456 16.99 2.70 6.96
CA ALA A 456 17.36 3.88 6.18
C ALA A 456 16.64 5.09 6.83
N PRO A 457 17.36 6.15 7.25
CA PRO A 457 16.73 7.29 7.90
C PRO A 457 15.72 7.93 6.95
N ALA A 458 14.44 7.94 7.33
CA ALA A 458 13.42 8.69 6.61
C ALA A 458 13.74 10.18 6.74
N SER A 459 13.95 10.84 5.61
CA SER A 459 14.06 12.30 5.58
C SER A 459 12.73 12.93 6.03
N PRO A 460 12.74 13.96 6.88
CA PRO A 460 11.54 14.51 7.53
C PRO A 460 10.70 15.46 6.66
N THR A 461 10.77 15.38 5.35
CA THR A 461 9.97 16.24 4.46
C THR A 461 9.21 15.38 3.46
N GLY A 462 7.87 15.55 3.41
CA GLY A 462 6.90 14.85 2.58
C GLY A 462 7.05 14.96 1.05
N ALA A 463 8.26 14.88 0.56
CA ALA A 463 8.57 14.77 -0.85
C ALA A 463 9.15 13.38 -1.11
N ALA A 464 8.64 12.72 -2.15
CA ALA A 464 9.09 11.44 -2.63
C ALA A 464 10.63 11.36 -2.62
N SER A 465 11.17 10.44 -1.84
CA SER A 465 12.61 10.17 -1.83
C SER A 465 12.94 9.26 -3.01
N LEU A 466 14.18 9.27 -3.47
CA LEU A 466 14.63 8.35 -4.52
C LEU A 466 14.43 6.88 -4.09
N ALA A 467 14.53 6.59 -2.80
CA ALA A 467 14.26 5.27 -2.24
C ALA A 467 12.77 4.88 -2.36
N GLU A 468 11.84 5.84 -2.23
CA GLU A 468 10.41 5.58 -2.45
C GLU A 468 10.13 5.30 -3.93
N GLU A 469 10.70 6.07 -4.84
CA GLU A 469 10.59 5.80 -6.28
C GLU A 469 11.19 4.43 -6.67
N LEU A 470 12.27 4.01 -6.01
CA LEU A 470 12.84 2.67 -6.20
C LEU A 470 11.90 1.57 -5.68
N ARG A 471 11.17 1.80 -4.57
CA ARG A 471 10.11 0.88 -4.11
C ARG A 471 8.95 0.82 -5.09
N ILE A 472 8.58 1.95 -5.72
CA ILE A 472 7.57 1.97 -6.78
C ILE A 472 8.03 1.10 -7.96
N ALA A 473 9.29 1.23 -8.41
CA ALA A 473 9.85 0.35 -9.42
C ALA A 473 9.86 -1.12 -8.98
N TYR A 474 10.23 -1.41 -7.73
CA TYR A 474 10.20 -2.75 -7.15
C TYR A 474 8.78 -3.35 -7.19
N VAL A 475 7.76 -2.57 -6.82
CA VAL A 475 6.36 -3.03 -6.92
C VAL A 475 6.02 -3.35 -8.36
N ALA A 476 6.36 -2.49 -9.34
CA ALA A 476 6.05 -2.72 -10.74
C ALA A 476 6.65 -4.03 -11.27
N VAL A 477 7.93 -4.31 -11.00
CA VAL A 477 8.61 -5.52 -11.48
C VAL A 477 8.20 -6.80 -10.74
N THR A 478 7.50 -6.68 -9.63
CA THR A 478 6.96 -7.82 -8.85
C THR A 478 5.50 -8.16 -9.18
N ARG A 479 4.88 -7.43 -10.13
CA ARG A 479 3.50 -7.72 -10.56
C ARG A 479 3.39 -8.85 -11.59
N PRO A 480 4.37 -9.05 -12.53
CA PRO A 480 4.26 -10.10 -13.52
C PRO A 480 4.47 -11.50 -12.93
N ARG A 481 3.74 -12.45 -13.51
CA ARG A 481 3.89 -13.88 -13.26
C ARG A 481 4.89 -14.52 -14.23
N GLU A 482 4.84 -14.16 -15.53
CA GLU A 482 5.63 -14.80 -16.58
C GLU A 482 6.46 -13.85 -17.43
N ARG A 483 5.93 -12.64 -17.78
CA ARG A 483 6.59 -11.74 -18.74
C ARG A 483 6.56 -10.29 -18.27
N LEU A 484 7.69 -9.61 -18.44
CA LEU A 484 7.86 -8.19 -18.15
C LEU A 484 8.38 -7.47 -19.37
N TYR A 485 7.72 -6.37 -19.72
CA TYR A 485 8.16 -5.40 -20.71
C TYR A 485 8.42 -4.07 -20.02
N LEU A 486 9.58 -3.50 -20.24
CA LEU A 486 9.96 -2.18 -19.79
C LEU A 486 10.08 -1.30 -21.03
N THR A 487 9.44 -0.14 -21.03
CA THR A 487 9.56 0.79 -22.17
C THR A 487 9.95 2.18 -21.69
N TYR A 488 10.71 2.90 -22.50
CA TYR A 488 11.05 4.30 -22.27
C TYR A 488 11.07 5.06 -23.58
N CYS A 489 10.85 6.39 -23.53
CA CYS A 489 10.94 7.25 -24.69
C CYS A 489 12.26 8.02 -24.73
N ARG A 490 12.80 8.24 -25.93
CA ARG A 490 13.93 9.14 -26.16
C ARG A 490 13.52 10.61 -26.10
N THR A 491 12.27 10.91 -26.46
CA THR A 491 11.67 12.24 -26.33
C THR A 491 10.24 12.13 -25.85
N ARG A 492 9.76 13.12 -25.06
CA ARG A 492 8.35 13.26 -24.66
C ARG A 492 7.84 14.66 -24.87
N ARG A 493 6.55 14.76 -25.19
CA ARG A 493 5.85 16.04 -25.30
C ARG A 493 5.59 16.63 -23.92
N ARG A 494 5.91 17.91 -23.76
CA ARG A 494 5.54 18.72 -22.60
C ARG A 494 4.94 20.04 -23.09
N GLY A 495 3.61 20.11 -23.13
CA GLY A 495 2.90 21.19 -23.81
C GLY A 495 3.21 21.19 -25.31
N ALA A 496 3.66 22.33 -25.85
CA ALA A 496 4.02 22.47 -27.28
C ALA A 496 5.43 21.94 -27.62
N TRP A 497 6.27 21.56 -26.66
CA TRP A 497 7.67 21.21 -26.86
C TRP A 497 7.92 19.72 -26.65
N ARG A 498 8.84 19.15 -27.45
CA ARG A 498 9.41 17.82 -27.19
C ARG A 498 10.68 17.96 -26.36
N GLN A 499 10.79 17.21 -25.29
CA GLN A 499 11.96 17.18 -24.40
C GLN A 499 12.68 15.84 -24.52
N PRO A 500 14.02 15.84 -24.68
CA PRO A 500 14.80 14.61 -24.62
C PRO A 500 14.67 13.97 -23.24
N ARG A 501 14.66 12.63 -23.21
CA ARG A 501 14.58 11.80 -22.01
C ARG A 501 15.73 10.81 -21.98
N SER A 502 16.17 10.45 -20.79
CA SER A 502 17.13 9.38 -20.56
C SER A 502 16.42 8.17 -19.97
N PRO A 503 16.85 6.95 -20.33
CA PRO A 503 16.37 5.75 -19.64
C PRO A 503 16.52 5.92 -18.15
N SER A 504 15.58 5.37 -17.40
CA SER A 504 15.58 5.42 -15.94
C SER A 504 16.90 4.91 -15.37
N ARG A 505 17.43 5.62 -14.38
CA ARG A 505 18.58 5.15 -13.60
C ARG A 505 18.32 3.80 -12.92
N PHE A 506 17.07 3.41 -12.73
CA PHE A 506 16.71 2.12 -12.17
C PHE A 506 16.97 0.95 -13.13
N ILE A 507 16.96 1.20 -14.45
CA ILE A 507 17.37 0.19 -15.44
C ILE A 507 18.83 -0.22 -15.23
N ARG A 508 19.70 0.72 -14.84
CA ARG A 508 21.13 0.47 -14.60
C ARG A 508 21.41 -0.44 -13.40
N VAL A 509 20.42 -0.62 -12.53
CA VAL A 509 20.51 -1.54 -11.38
C VAL A 509 20.20 -2.97 -11.79
N LEU A 510 19.53 -3.15 -12.94
CA LEU A 510 19.13 -4.46 -13.44
C LEU A 510 20.34 -5.12 -14.13
N PRO A 511 20.62 -6.40 -13.84
CA PRO A 511 21.68 -7.14 -14.52
C PRO A 511 21.39 -7.32 -16.02
N ASP A 512 22.36 -7.07 -16.88
CA ASP A 512 22.23 -7.21 -18.35
C ASP A 512 21.77 -8.64 -18.74
N ALA A 513 22.18 -9.66 -18.00
CA ALA A 513 21.77 -11.05 -18.23
C ALA A 513 20.26 -11.32 -17.99
N LEU A 514 19.55 -10.39 -17.37
CA LEU A 514 18.11 -10.51 -17.06
C LEU A 514 17.23 -9.59 -17.91
N VAL A 515 17.84 -8.71 -18.71
CA VAL A 515 17.14 -7.73 -19.54
C VAL A 515 17.66 -7.84 -20.97
N ARG A 516 16.78 -7.93 -21.94
CA ARG A 516 17.11 -7.99 -23.36
C ARG A 516 16.50 -6.80 -24.09
N ASP A 517 17.34 -6.08 -24.81
CA ASP A 517 16.89 -5.01 -25.70
C ASP A 517 16.05 -5.58 -26.87
N VAL A 518 14.96 -4.89 -27.15
CA VAL A 518 14.16 -5.13 -28.35
C VAL A 518 14.61 -4.11 -29.39
N PRO A 519 15.01 -4.58 -30.60
CA PRO A 519 15.50 -3.70 -31.65
C PRO A 519 14.44 -2.71 -32.16
#